data_f4a80809f4a73e8ae3df798cd7db0528
#
_entry.id   f4a80809f4a73e8ae3df798cd7db0528
#
_cell.length_a   1.000
_cell.length_b   1.000
_cell.length_c   1.000
_cell.angle_alpha   90.00
_cell.angle_beta   90.00
_cell.angle_gamma   90.00
#
_symmetry.space_group_name_H-M   'P 1'
#
loop_
_entity.id
_entity.type
_entity.pdbx_description
1 polymer ?
#
loop_
_entity_poly.entity_id
_entity_poly.type
_entity_poly.pdbx_seq_one_letter_code
_entity_poly.pdbx_strand_id
1 'polypeptide(L)'
;MTNEEIELKAEELGKKFNCKVNPLVFKADDGSDVIGFMKEPPRFVKMRVMDKGLTSPVSAASEVVDAYLIKEESDPRIYSESQENDQYYIGATMEAYSMVKLSVNQFKKK
;
A
#
# COMPACT_ATOMS: atom_id res chain seq x y z
N MET A 1 -17.49 -5.96 -0.87
CA MET A 1 -16.98 -6.19 -2.25
C MET A 1 -16.40 -7.59 -2.37
N THR A 2 -16.66 -8.25 -3.49
CA THR A 2 -16.00 -9.52 -3.77
C THR A 2 -14.57 -9.29 -4.24
N ASN A 3 -13.75 -10.34 -4.24
CA ASN A 3 -12.37 -10.25 -4.73
C ASN A 3 -12.34 -9.79 -6.19
N GLU A 4 -13.28 -10.25 -7.01
CA GLU A 4 -13.37 -9.86 -8.41
C GLU A 4 -13.67 -8.37 -8.56
N GLU A 5 -14.56 -7.83 -7.75
CA GLU A 5 -14.92 -6.41 -7.76
C GLU A 5 -13.71 -5.55 -7.35
N ILE A 6 -12.95 -6.00 -6.35
CA ILE A 6 -11.75 -5.31 -5.88
C ILE A 6 -10.69 -5.26 -6.99
N GLU A 7 -10.46 -6.40 -7.66
CA GLU A 7 -9.51 -6.49 -8.77
C GLU A 7 -9.92 -5.60 -9.94
N LEU A 8 -11.20 -5.60 -10.30
CA LEU A 8 -11.72 -4.75 -11.38
C LEU A 8 -11.55 -3.27 -11.06
N LYS A 9 -11.82 -2.88 -9.81
CA LYS A 9 -11.65 -1.50 -9.39
C LYS A 9 -10.18 -1.09 -9.43
N ALA A 10 -9.28 -1.97 -9.01
CA ALA A 10 -7.84 -1.71 -9.08
C ALA A 10 -7.40 -1.50 -10.53
N GLU A 11 -7.91 -2.30 -11.48
CA GLU A 11 -7.61 -2.14 -12.90
C GLU A 11 -8.13 -0.81 -13.44
N GLU A 12 -9.36 -0.43 -13.08
CA GLU A 12 -9.95 0.84 -13.49
C GLU A 12 -9.14 2.02 -12.98
N LEU A 13 -8.72 1.98 -11.72
CA LEU A 13 -7.89 3.02 -11.13
C LEU A 13 -6.51 3.06 -11.78
N GLY A 14 -5.98 1.90 -12.13
CA GLY A 14 -4.70 1.81 -12.86
C GLY A 14 -4.75 2.53 -14.20
N LYS A 15 -5.86 2.39 -14.91
CA LYS A 15 -6.08 3.10 -16.18
C LYS A 15 -6.25 4.60 -15.96
N LYS A 16 -6.99 4.98 -14.92
CA LYS A 16 -7.23 6.39 -14.58
C LYS A 16 -5.94 7.12 -14.23
N PHE A 17 -5.06 6.49 -13.45
CA PHE A 17 -3.81 7.09 -12.99
C PHE A 17 -2.60 6.71 -13.83
N ASN A 18 -2.80 5.89 -14.86
CA ASN A 18 -1.75 5.42 -15.77
C ASN A 18 -0.58 4.76 -15.03
N CYS A 19 -0.91 3.88 -14.08
CA CYS A 19 0.07 3.11 -13.30
C CYS A 19 -0.59 1.86 -12.76
N LYS A 20 0.19 0.95 -12.20
CA LYS A 20 -0.35 -0.20 -11.51
C LYS A 20 -0.93 0.24 -10.17
N VAL A 21 -2.10 -0.28 -9.81
CA VAL A 21 -2.74 -0.04 -8.53
C VAL A 21 -2.89 -1.37 -7.81
N ASN A 22 -2.43 -1.42 -6.56
CA ASN A 22 -2.48 -2.61 -5.72
C ASN A 22 -3.59 -2.44 -4.69
N PRO A 23 -4.54 -3.40 -4.61
CA PRO A 23 -5.56 -3.34 -3.58
C PRO A 23 -4.99 -3.77 -2.23
N LEU A 24 -5.51 -3.17 -1.16
CA LEU A 24 -5.21 -3.53 0.22
C LEU A 24 -6.52 -3.98 0.86
N VAL A 25 -6.54 -5.16 1.45
CA VAL A 25 -7.76 -5.71 2.07
C VAL A 25 -7.45 -6.15 3.49
N PHE A 26 -8.17 -5.57 4.44
CA PHE A 26 -8.05 -5.92 5.85
C PHE A 26 -9.42 -6.32 6.40
N LYS A 27 -9.45 -7.15 7.42
CA LYS A 27 -10.67 -7.49 8.15
C LYS A 27 -10.75 -6.67 9.42
N ALA A 28 -11.87 -5.99 9.61
CA ALA A 28 -12.15 -5.30 10.85
C ALA A 28 -12.68 -6.29 11.90
N ASP A 29 -12.67 -5.90 13.16
CA ASP A 29 -13.12 -6.75 14.27
C ASP A 29 -14.60 -7.15 14.14
N ASP A 30 -15.41 -6.31 13.50
CA ASP A 30 -16.82 -6.57 13.25
C ASP A 30 -17.06 -7.47 12.03
N GLY A 31 -16.00 -7.94 11.37
CA GLY A 31 -16.07 -8.79 10.19
C GLY A 31 -16.19 -8.05 8.86
N SER A 32 -16.30 -6.72 8.88
CA SER A 32 -16.37 -5.94 7.64
C SER A 32 -15.00 -5.84 6.99
N ASP A 33 -14.99 -5.60 5.68
CA ASP A 33 -13.76 -5.40 4.94
C ASP A 33 -13.35 -3.92 4.96
N VAL A 34 -12.06 -3.69 5.19
CA VAL A 34 -11.44 -2.37 5.08
C VAL A 34 -10.57 -2.41 3.83
N ILE A 35 -10.96 -1.69 2.78
CA ILE A 35 -10.34 -1.82 1.46
C ILE A 35 -9.68 -0.50 1.08
N GLY A 36 -8.43 -0.60 0.63
CA GLY A 36 -7.69 0.54 0.10
C GLY A 36 -7.08 0.22 -1.24
N PHE A 37 -6.64 1.26 -1.93
CA PHE A 37 -5.97 1.13 -3.22
C PHE A 37 -4.74 2.01 -3.21
N MET A 38 -3.59 1.43 -3.55
CA MET A 38 -2.32 2.12 -3.51
C MET A 38 -1.65 2.06 -4.88
N LYS A 39 -1.26 3.23 -5.38
CA LYS A 39 -0.50 3.32 -6.63
C LYS A 39 0.89 2.73 -6.41
N GLU A 40 1.39 1.99 -7.39
CA GLU A 40 2.75 1.48 -7.31
C GLU A 40 3.73 2.63 -7.45
N PRO A 41 4.68 2.78 -6.52
CA PRO A 41 5.66 3.88 -6.59
C PRO A 41 6.58 3.70 -7.79
N PRO A 42 7.04 4.80 -8.40
CA PRO A 42 8.02 4.72 -9.48
C PRO A 42 9.38 4.26 -8.97
N ARG A 43 10.24 3.87 -9.91
CA ARG A 43 11.55 3.29 -9.60
C ARG A 43 12.37 4.16 -8.64
N PHE A 44 12.45 5.45 -8.89
CA PHE A 44 13.30 6.32 -8.06
C PHE A 44 12.81 6.39 -6.61
N VAL A 45 11.50 6.28 -6.39
CA VAL A 45 10.93 6.24 -5.04
C VAL A 45 11.29 4.92 -4.36
N LYS A 46 11.17 3.80 -5.10
CA LYS A 46 11.55 2.49 -4.56
C LYS A 46 13.03 2.46 -4.16
N MET A 47 13.89 3.06 -4.97
CA MET A 47 15.32 3.13 -4.67
C MET A 47 15.59 3.98 -3.43
N ARG A 48 14.90 5.10 -3.30
CA ARG A 48 14.99 5.93 -2.09
C ARG A 48 14.57 5.18 -0.84
N VAL A 49 13.49 4.41 -0.95
CA VAL A 49 12.99 3.59 0.16
C VAL A 49 14.01 2.52 0.53
N MET A 50 14.66 1.92 -0.46
CA MET A 50 15.71 0.91 -0.22
C MET A 50 16.89 1.52 0.54
N ASP A 51 17.35 2.70 0.13
CA ASP A 51 18.45 3.39 0.81
C ASP A 51 18.08 3.73 2.25
N LYS A 52 16.93 4.36 2.44
CA LYS A 52 16.44 4.74 3.77
C LYS A 52 16.10 3.51 4.61
N GLY A 53 15.66 2.44 3.95
CA GLY A 53 15.28 1.19 4.59
C GLY A 53 16.43 0.46 5.29
N LEU A 54 17.67 0.79 4.99
CA LEU A 54 18.82 0.24 5.70
C LEU A 54 18.89 0.71 7.15
N THR A 55 18.35 1.89 7.43
CA THR A 55 18.37 2.48 8.77
C THR A 55 16.98 2.70 9.35
N SER A 56 15.97 2.98 8.51
CA SER A 56 14.60 3.33 8.95
C SER A 56 13.56 2.72 8.03
N PRO A 57 13.43 1.38 8.01
CA PRO A 57 12.54 0.71 7.04
C PRO A 57 11.05 1.05 7.19
N VAL A 58 10.57 1.14 8.42
CA VAL A 58 9.16 1.44 8.67
C VAL A 58 8.83 2.88 8.27
N SER A 59 9.71 3.80 8.61
CA SER A 59 9.58 5.20 8.25
C SER A 59 9.55 5.40 6.73
N ALA A 60 10.43 4.71 6.03
CA ALA A 60 10.50 4.74 4.57
C ALA A 60 9.21 4.20 3.94
N ALA A 61 8.69 3.08 4.44
CA ALA A 61 7.46 2.48 3.95
C ALA A 61 6.24 3.36 4.22
N SER A 62 6.21 4.03 5.38
CA SER A 62 5.11 4.92 5.75
C SER A 62 5.06 6.14 4.80
N GLU A 63 6.20 6.65 4.34
CA GLU A 63 6.25 7.70 3.33
C GLU A 63 5.58 7.27 2.03
N VAL A 64 5.75 6.00 1.64
CA VAL A 64 5.10 5.45 0.45
C VAL A 64 3.58 5.44 0.61
N VAL A 65 3.09 4.99 1.76
CA VAL A 65 1.64 4.99 2.03
C VAL A 65 1.08 6.42 1.95
N ASP A 66 1.73 7.37 2.60
CA ASP A 66 1.27 8.75 2.64
C ASP A 66 1.21 9.37 1.23
N ALA A 67 2.17 9.03 0.37
CA ALA A 67 2.27 9.62 -0.97
C ALA A 67 1.43 8.88 -2.02
N TYR A 68 1.27 7.58 -1.89
CA TYR A 68 0.71 6.75 -2.98
C TYR A 68 -0.63 6.09 -2.66
N LEU A 69 -1.13 6.15 -1.44
CA LEU A 69 -2.48 5.67 -1.14
C LEU A 69 -3.50 6.58 -1.84
N ILE A 70 -4.43 5.97 -2.56
CA ILE A 70 -5.51 6.71 -3.22
C ILE A 70 -6.60 6.96 -2.18
N LYS A 71 -6.49 8.06 -1.45
CA LYS A 71 -7.35 8.35 -0.30
C LYS A 71 -8.83 8.44 -0.66
N GLU A 72 -9.15 9.06 -1.79
CA GLU A 72 -10.53 9.26 -2.25
C GLU A 72 -11.23 7.96 -2.63
N GLU A 73 -10.47 6.89 -2.88
CA GLU A 73 -11.01 5.58 -3.24
C GLU A 73 -10.78 4.53 -2.15
N SER A 74 -10.15 4.93 -1.04
CA SER A 74 -9.78 4.01 0.04
C SER A 74 -10.65 4.26 1.27
N ASP A 75 -10.84 3.21 2.07
CA ASP A 75 -11.57 3.31 3.34
C ASP A 75 -10.84 4.32 4.25
N PRO A 76 -11.54 5.34 4.78
CA PRO A 76 -10.91 6.34 5.64
C PRO A 76 -10.20 5.79 6.87
N ARG A 77 -10.57 4.60 7.32
CA ARG A 77 -9.91 3.97 8.47
C ARG A 77 -8.43 3.72 8.24
N ILE A 78 -8.01 3.57 6.97
CA ILE A 78 -6.59 3.28 6.64
C ILE A 78 -5.71 4.50 6.92
N TYR A 79 -6.19 5.70 6.62
CA TYR A 79 -5.40 6.92 6.82
C TYR A 79 -5.88 7.77 8.00
N SER A 80 -6.79 7.24 8.80
CA SER A 80 -7.26 7.90 10.02
C SER A 80 -6.13 8.01 11.05
N GLU A 81 -6.06 9.14 11.75
CA GLU A 81 -5.12 9.34 12.84
C GLU A 81 -5.64 8.85 14.18
N SER A 82 -6.88 8.34 14.21
CA SER A 82 -7.46 7.76 15.43
C SER A 82 -6.73 6.49 15.82
N GLN A 83 -6.34 6.40 17.07
CA GLN A 83 -5.57 5.28 17.59
C GLN A 83 -6.25 3.93 17.36
N GLU A 84 -7.57 3.87 17.40
CA GLU A 84 -8.34 2.66 17.15
C GLU A 84 -8.16 2.11 15.74
N ASN A 85 -7.72 2.94 14.80
CA ASN A 85 -7.52 2.58 13.39
C ASN A 85 -6.04 2.39 13.02
N ASP A 86 -5.13 2.47 13.98
CA ASP A 86 -3.68 2.33 13.74
C ASP A 86 -3.34 1.03 13.03
N GLN A 87 -4.05 -0.06 13.34
CA GLN A 87 -3.78 -1.37 12.73
C GLN A 87 -3.90 -1.35 11.21
N TYR A 88 -4.78 -0.53 10.66
CA TYR A 88 -4.96 -0.44 9.19
C TYR A 88 -3.83 0.33 8.53
N TYR A 89 -3.42 1.43 9.14
CA TYR A 89 -2.28 2.22 8.64
C TYR A 89 -0.98 1.42 8.74
N ILE A 90 -0.77 0.74 9.85
CA ILE A 90 0.41 -0.11 10.06
C ILE A 90 0.40 -1.26 9.05
N GLY A 91 -0.78 -1.90 8.83
CA GLY A 91 -0.92 -2.94 7.83
C GLY A 91 -0.59 -2.46 6.42
N ALA A 92 -1.06 -1.28 6.04
CA ALA A 92 -0.75 -0.67 4.74
C ALA A 92 0.75 -0.39 4.62
N THR A 93 1.37 0.08 5.70
CA THR A 93 2.82 0.33 5.76
C THR A 93 3.62 -0.95 5.54
N MET A 94 3.18 -2.05 6.17
CA MET A 94 3.85 -3.34 5.99
C MET A 94 3.71 -3.88 4.56
N GLU A 95 2.55 -3.68 3.93
CA GLU A 95 2.37 -4.04 2.53
C GLU A 95 3.28 -3.23 1.60
N ALA A 96 3.42 -1.93 1.85
CA ALA A 96 4.33 -1.07 1.09
C ALA A 96 5.78 -1.55 1.23
N TYR A 97 6.17 -1.92 2.44
CA TYR A 97 7.50 -2.47 2.71
C TYR A 97 7.72 -3.77 1.93
N SER A 98 6.72 -4.66 1.92
CA SER A 98 6.79 -5.94 1.21
C SER A 98 7.00 -5.76 -0.29
N MET A 99 6.38 -4.75 -0.90
CA MET A 99 6.55 -4.48 -2.32
C MET A 99 8.00 -4.14 -2.66
N VAL A 100 8.63 -3.31 -1.84
CA VAL A 100 10.04 -2.94 -2.02
C VAL A 100 10.94 -4.12 -1.75
N LYS A 101 10.67 -4.87 -0.68
CA LYS A 101 11.44 -6.07 -0.31
C LYS A 101 11.40 -7.13 -1.40
N LEU A 102 10.24 -7.35 -2.01
CA LEU A 102 10.11 -8.29 -3.13
C LEU A 102 11.00 -7.90 -4.31
N SER A 103 11.06 -6.61 -4.64
CA SER A 103 11.93 -6.11 -5.70
C SER A 103 13.39 -6.42 -5.41
N VAL A 104 13.83 -6.22 -4.17
CA VAL A 104 15.21 -6.53 -3.75
C VAL A 104 15.47 -8.03 -3.84
N ASN A 105 14.54 -8.86 -3.37
CA ASN A 105 14.69 -10.31 -3.38
C ASN A 105 14.75 -10.87 -4.79
N GLN A 106 13.95 -10.34 -5.70
CA GLN A 106 13.99 -10.73 -7.11
C GLN A 106 15.35 -10.43 -7.74
N PHE A 107 15.92 -9.30 -7.39
CA PHE A 107 17.23 -8.90 -7.88
C PHE A 107 18.33 -9.84 -7.34
N LYS A 108 18.25 -10.20 -6.08
CA LYS A 108 19.24 -11.08 -5.43
C LYS A 108 19.24 -12.52 -5.94
N LYS A 109 18.14 -12.98 -6.51
CA LYS A 109 18.02 -14.35 -7.04
C LYS A 109 18.85 -14.57 -8.30
N LYS A 110 19.37 -13.53 -8.86
CA LYS A 110 20.29 -13.66 -9.98
C LYS A 110 21.71 -13.89 -9.47
#